data_d3bafc962fd100ea9419c2656a46c5a7
#
_entry.id   d3bafc962fd100ea9419c2656a46c5a7
#
_cell.length_a   1.000
_cell.length_b   1.000
_cell.length_c   1.000
_cell.angle_alpha   90.00
_cell.angle_beta   90.00
_cell.angle_gamma   90.00
#
_symmetry.space_group_name_H-M   'P 1'
#
loop_
_entity.id
_entity.type
_entity.pdbx_description
1 polymer ?
#
loop_
_entity_poly.entity_id
_entity_poly.type
_entity_poly.pdbx_seq_one_letter_code
_entity_poly.pdbx_strand_id
1 'polypeptide(L)' 'MVKEEVGRSYICKPIGVSHELIGCIERTYINTAVVYVESYDQRDYQLINESKYRMLVKFCDISAPAELVS' A
#
# COMPACT_ATOMS: atom_id res chain seq x y z
N MET A 1 -6.76 -18.94 2.68
CA MET A 1 -6.64 -17.76 1.84
C MET A 1 -6.46 -16.53 2.69
N VAL A 2 -5.47 -15.73 2.36
CA VAL A 2 -5.21 -14.51 3.10
C VAL A 2 -6.08 -13.40 2.55
N LYS A 3 -6.72 -12.68 3.45
CA LYS A 3 -7.49 -11.53 3.05
C LYS A 3 -6.90 -10.29 3.68
N GLU A 4 -6.67 -9.30 2.84
CA GLU A 4 -6.23 -8.00 3.31
C GLU A 4 -7.42 -7.31 3.96
N GLU A 5 -7.22 -6.84 5.17
CA GLU A 5 -8.30 -6.26 5.96
C GLU A 5 -8.23 -4.75 5.98
N VAL A 6 -9.38 -4.12 5.83
CA VAL A 6 -9.49 -2.67 5.96
C VAL A 6 -9.05 -2.27 7.36
N GLY A 7 -8.24 -1.22 7.43
CA GLY A 7 -7.74 -0.71 8.71
C GLY A 7 -6.40 -1.28 9.13
N ARG A 8 -5.87 -2.24 8.40
CA ARG A 8 -4.57 -2.83 8.71
C ARG A 8 -3.52 -2.35 7.72
N SER A 9 -2.28 -2.32 8.19
CA SER A 9 -1.16 -1.84 7.38
C SER A 9 -0.40 -3.01 6.77
N TYR A 10 0.01 -2.84 5.53
CA TYR A 10 0.71 -3.88 4.77
C TYR A 10 1.89 -3.30 4.03
N ILE A 11 2.88 -4.15 3.80
CA ILE A 11 3.97 -3.82 2.89
C ILE A 11 3.46 -4.10 1.49
N CYS A 12 3.49 -3.10 0.64
CA CYS A 12 2.96 -3.24 -0.71
C CYS A 12 3.69 -2.32 -1.67
N LYS A 13 3.43 -2.55 -2.95
CA LYS A 13 4.02 -1.72 -4.00
C LYS A 13 2.91 -1.23 -4.91
N PRO A 14 2.30 -0.09 -4.60
CA PRO A 14 1.23 0.45 -5.41
C PRO A 14 1.64 0.70 -6.86
N ILE A 15 0.64 0.80 -7.72
CA ILE A 15 0.87 1.04 -9.14
C ILE A 15 1.58 2.38 -9.31
N GLY A 16 2.70 2.35 -10.03
CA GLY A 16 3.45 3.57 -10.33
C GLY A 16 4.62 3.87 -9.43
N VAL A 17 4.68 3.29 -8.23
CA VAL A 17 5.82 3.55 -7.35
C VAL A 17 6.97 2.61 -7.69
N SER A 18 8.19 3.04 -7.34
CA SER A 18 9.39 2.28 -7.64
C SER A 18 9.83 1.37 -6.51
N HIS A 19 9.36 1.64 -5.31
CA HIS A 19 9.82 0.93 -4.11
C HIS A 19 8.64 0.54 -3.25
N GLU A 20 8.79 -0.54 -2.50
CA GLU A 20 7.76 -0.96 -1.57
C GLU A 20 7.54 0.08 -0.50
N LEU A 21 6.33 0.15 -0.02
CA LEU A 21 5.97 1.08 1.04
C LEU A 21 5.01 0.39 2.00
N ILE A 22 4.70 1.09 3.09
CA ILE A 22 3.72 0.62 4.05
C ILE A 22 2.49 1.49 3.92
N GLY A 23 1.34 0.87 3.70
CA GLY A 23 0.09 1.57 3.58
C GLY A 23 -1.03 0.87 4.32
N CYS A 24 -1.95 1.65 4.86
CA CYS A 24 -3.11 1.16 5.56
C CYS A 24 -4.25 1.02 4.58
N ILE A 25 -4.88 -0.14 4.54
CA ILE A 25 -5.97 -0.38 3.59
C ILE A 25 -7.20 0.38 4.04
N GLU A 26 -7.71 1.23 3.14
CA GLU A 26 -8.95 1.97 3.40
C GLU A 26 -10.15 1.33 2.75
N ARG A 27 -9.94 0.64 1.62
CA ARG A 27 -11.05 0.05 0.87
C ARG A 27 -10.50 -1.06 -0.01
N THR A 28 -11.31 -2.08 -0.23
CA THR A 28 -10.93 -3.17 -1.11
C THR A 28 -11.91 -3.30 -2.26
N TYR A 29 -11.41 -3.77 -3.39
CA TYR A 29 -12.18 -4.09 -4.56
C TYR A 29 -11.89 -5.54 -4.94
N ILE A 30 -12.35 -5.96 -6.11
CA ILE A 30 -12.19 -7.36 -6.49
C ILE A 30 -10.72 -7.77 -6.57
N ASN A 31 -9.89 -6.97 -7.24
CA ASN A 31 -8.48 -7.30 -7.45
C ASN A 31 -7.52 -6.28 -6.88
N THR A 32 -8.02 -5.22 -6.28
CA THR A 32 -7.19 -4.11 -5.84
C THR A 32 -7.66 -3.59 -4.50
N ALA A 33 -6.82 -2.77 -3.89
CA ALA A 33 -7.17 -2.08 -2.66
C ALA A 33 -6.69 -0.64 -2.76
N VAL A 34 -7.37 0.24 -2.04
CA VAL A 34 -6.91 1.61 -1.85
C VAL A 34 -6.18 1.65 -0.52
N VAL A 35 -4.94 2.13 -0.54
CA VAL A 35 -4.15 2.25 0.68
C VAL A 35 -3.82 3.71 0.94
N TYR A 36 -3.77 4.05 2.22
CA TYR A 36 -3.25 5.33 2.67
C TYR A 36 -1.79 5.11 3.07
N VAL A 37 -0.89 5.83 2.42
CA VAL A 37 0.54 5.61 2.58
C VAL A 37 1.00 6.10 3.94
N GLU A 38 1.66 5.24 4.70
CA GLU A 38 2.17 5.57 6.03
C GLU A 38 3.67 5.76 6.03
N SER A 39 4.39 4.93 5.27
CA SER A 39 5.84 5.01 5.20
C SER A 39 6.26 4.66 3.78
N TYR A 40 7.23 5.38 3.25
CA TYR A 40 7.61 5.21 1.86
C TYR A 40 9.04 5.65 1.66
N ASP A 41 9.61 5.26 0.49
CA ASP A 41 10.94 5.70 0.10
C ASP A 41 10.86 7.14 -0.41
N GLN A 42 11.78 7.99 0.05
CA GLN A 42 11.78 9.38 -0.35
C GLN A 42 11.85 9.59 -1.86
N ARG A 43 12.39 8.63 -2.57
CA ARG A 43 12.48 8.73 -4.02
C ARG A 43 11.11 8.70 -4.69
N ASP A 44 10.09 8.21 -4.00
CA ASP A 44 8.73 8.18 -4.52
C ASP A 44 7.88 9.31 -3.98
N TYR A 45 8.49 10.26 -3.26
CA TYR A 45 7.73 11.31 -2.58
C TYR A 45 6.83 12.10 -3.52
N GLN A 46 7.35 12.46 -4.68
CA GLN A 46 6.59 13.32 -5.59
C GLN A 46 5.30 12.65 -6.03
N LEU A 47 5.39 11.38 -6.44
CA LEU A 47 4.23 10.64 -6.87
C LEU A 47 3.22 10.47 -5.74
N ILE A 48 3.73 10.11 -4.57
CA ILE A 48 2.87 9.87 -3.41
C ILE A 48 2.18 11.15 -2.98
N ASN A 49 2.92 12.26 -2.98
CA ASN A 49 2.35 13.54 -2.61
C ASN A 49 1.28 13.98 -3.60
N GLU A 50 1.50 13.74 -4.89
CA GLU A 50 0.52 14.10 -5.92
C GLU A 50 -0.76 13.29 -5.81
N SER A 51 -0.66 12.06 -5.33
CA SER A 51 -1.82 11.21 -5.13
C SER A 51 -2.50 11.45 -3.79
N LYS A 52 -1.98 12.39 -3.01
CA LYS A 52 -2.51 12.75 -1.69
C LYS A 52 -2.46 11.57 -0.74
N TYR A 53 -1.41 10.75 -0.89
CA TYR A 53 -1.13 9.61 -0.02
C TYR A 53 -2.16 8.49 -0.13
N ARG A 54 -3.04 8.51 -1.11
CA ARG A 54 -3.97 7.43 -1.37
C ARG A 54 -3.67 6.81 -2.71
N MET A 55 -3.38 5.51 -2.72
CA MET A 55 -2.93 4.84 -3.94
C MET A 55 -3.62 3.51 -4.09
N LEU A 56 -3.75 3.07 -5.35
CA LEU A 56 -4.26 1.75 -5.67
C LEU A 56 -3.13 0.74 -5.69
N VAL A 57 -3.37 -0.42 -5.12
CA VAL A 57 -2.41 -1.51 -5.16
C VAL A 57 -3.13 -2.79 -5.53
N LYS A 58 -2.53 -3.59 -6.40
CA LYS A 58 -3.08 -4.90 -6.72
C LYS A 58 -2.82 -5.85 -5.56
N PHE A 59 -3.77 -6.73 -5.28
CA PHE A 59 -3.57 -7.69 -4.18
C PHE A 59 -2.30 -8.50 -4.35
N CYS A 60 -1.93 -8.84 -5.58
CA CYS A 60 -0.71 -9.61 -5.80
C CYS A 60 0.56 -8.80 -5.50
N ASP A 61 0.45 -7.51 -5.36
CA ASP A 61 1.58 -6.65 -5.02
C ASP A 61 1.65 -6.32 -3.54
N ILE A 62 0.79 -6.92 -2.74
CA ILE A 62 0.85 -6.80 -1.29
C ILE A 62 1.68 -7.96 -0.77
N SER A 63 2.79 -7.64 -0.12
CA SER A 63 3.77 -8.67 0.27
C SER A 63 3.44 -9.30 1.60
N ALA A 64 3.19 -8.50 2.63
CA ALA A 64 3.01 -9.03 3.98
C ALA A 64 2.42 -7.96 4.87
N PRO A 65 1.79 -8.37 5.99
CA PRO A 65 1.35 -7.40 6.99
C PRO A 65 2.55 -6.66 7.56
N ALA A 66 2.44 -5.35 7.73
CA ALA A 66 3.55 -4.54 8.21
C ALA A 66 4.00 -4.94 9.60
N GLU A 67 3.07 -5.41 10.41
CA GLU A 67 3.39 -5.78 11.79
C GLU A 67 4.32 -6.98 11.89
N LEU A 68 4.53 -7.72 10.81
CA LEU A 68 5.46 -8.84 10.81
C LEU A 68 6.89 -8.41 10.58
N VAL A 69 7.14 -7.14 10.35
CA VAL A 69 8.44 -6.66 9.92
C VAL A 69 9.20 -5.94 11.03
N SER A 70 8.58 -5.68 12.10
CA SER A 70 9.19 -4.93 13.20
C SER A 70 10.38 -5.64 13.86
#